data_1fefe32cd53c547174686c5aaaf76fb0
#
_entry.id   1fefe32cd53c547174686c5aaaf76fb0
#
_cell.length_a   1.000
_cell.length_b   1.000
_cell.length_c   1.000
_cell.angle_alpha   90.00
_cell.angle_beta   90.00
_cell.angle_gamma   90.00
#
_symmetry.space_group_name_H-M   'P 1'
#
loop_
_entity.id
_entity.type
_entity.pdbx_description
1 polymer ?
#
loop_
_entity_poly.entity_id
_entity_poly.type
_entity_poly.pdbx_seq_one_letter_code
_entity_poly.pdbx_strand_id
1 'polypeptide(L)'
;MDIDASPQVHANQADDVFLIVGDKSKLQTFEERLQLNYDKGERYFEDKAVPDATIDDIDMDFVKEYTDEIDYGKSPLEYLKENRGFIKEKDGEIQISTAAILLFGKNPQNFFPRARIRFIRYEGTEEKFGTEMNVIKDVIFEGTLLNMINEAIAYLDTQVKEKTYLGSDGTFVTDAEYPKFVRQELIVNAVTHRAYSITGTDIQIKMFDDHIVVESPGKLPGLVRADNIRFTHFSRNPKIAEFLKNYKFVKEFGEGVNRMCNELEQVGLKDLVYHTNAFMLQAVIYNSNVGKTIVEKTAYSLIKLAVAVNKSLIDYQKPAIGEEKSAIDDKKSAVDKYVFIE
;
A
#
# COMPACT_ATOMS: atom_id res chain seq x y z
N MET A 1 28.34 -23.85 2.85
CA MET A 1 28.92 -22.80 1.99
C MET A 1 27.79 -21.78 1.78
N ASP A 2 27.85 -20.67 2.50
CA ASP A 2 26.89 -19.59 2.31
C ASP A 2 27.29 -18.86 1.03
N ILE A 3 26.38 -18.80 0.07
CA ILE A 3 26.59 -18.06 -1.17
C ILE A 3 25.77 -16.78 -1.06
N ASP A 4 26.45 -15.65 -1.11
CA ASP A 4 25.82 -14.34 -1.11
C ASP A 4 24.91 -14.15 -2.33
N ALA A 5 23.77 -13.49 -2.13
CA ALA A 5 22.85 -13.17 -3.22
C ALA A 5 23.50 -12.21 -4.20
N SER A 6 23.61 -12.63 -5.48
CA SER A 6 24.14 -11.75 -6.53
C SER A 6 23.13 -10.68 -6.94
N PRO A 7 23.56 -9.43 -7.17
CA PRO A 7 22.71 -8.39 -7.77
C PRO A 7 22.40 -8.66 -9.24
N GLN A 8 23.16 -9.54 -9.92
CA GLN A 8 23.01 -9.84 -11.33
C GLN A 8 22.22 -11.13 -11.57
N VAL A 9 21.62 -11.25 -12.76
CA VAL A 9 21.03 -12.49 -13.26
C VAL A 9 22.13 -13.32 -13.91
N HIS A 10 22.34 -14.54 -13.41
CA HIS A 10 23.33 -15.46 -13.94
C HIS A 10 22.66 -16.55 -14.79
N ALA A 11 23.19 -16.78 -15.98
CA ALA A 11 22.83 -17.89 -16.84
C ALA A 11 23.95 -18.92 -16.90
N ASN A 12 23.60 -20.19 -17.18
CA ASN A 12 24.56 -21.25 -17.48
C ASN A 12 25.08 -21.12 -18.92
N GLN A 13 25.93 -22.05 -19.35
CA GLN A 13 26.48 -22.07 -20.72
C GLN A 13 25.43 -22.25 -21.83
N ALA A 14 24.24 -22.78 -21.47
CA ALA A 14 23.11 -22.95 -22.38
C ALA A 14 22.13 -21.75 -22.36
N ASP A 15 22.51 -20.65 -21.72
CA ASP A 15 21.68 -19.45 -21.47
C ASP A 15 20.45 -19.70 -20.59
N ASP A 16 20.45 -20.79 -19.81
CA ASP A 16 19.38 -21.06 -18.85
C ASP A 16 19.60 -20.33 -17.52
N VAL A 17 18.53 -19.76 -16.98
CA VAL A 17 18.49 -19.12 -15.66
C VAL A 17 17.68 -19.98 -14.71
N PHE A 18 18.24 -20.28 -13.54
CA PHE A 18 17.57 -21.04 -12.49
C PHE A 18 17.37 -20.19 -11.24
N LEU A 19 16.20 -20.31 -10.64
CA LEU A 19 15.89 -19.72 -9.34
C LEU A 19 15.62 -20.82 -8.32
N ILE A 20 16.20 -20.71 -7.13
CA ILE A 20 15.91 -21.61 -6.01
C ILE A 20 14.56 -21.23 -5.41
N VAL A 21 13.62 -22.16 -5.45
CA VAL A 21 12.28 -22.02 -4.84
C VAL A 21 12.13 -23.14 -3.81
N GLY A 22 12.24 -22.79 -2.54
CA GLY A 22 12.34 -23.77 -1.45
C GLY A 22 13.63 -24.57 -1.55
N ASP A 23 13.52 -25.89 -1.71
CA ASP A 23 14.63 -26.84 -1.84
C ASP A 23 14.95 -27.25 -3.29
N LYS A 24 14.29 -26.63 -4.28
CA LYS A 24 14.40 -26.99 -5.69
C LYS A 24 14.88 -25.85 -6.58
N SER A 25 15.74 -26.16 -7.54
CA SER A 25 16.08 -25.27 -8.64
C SER A 25 14.99 -25.31 -9.70
N LYS A 26 14.38 -24.17 -10.01
CA LYS A 26 13.37 -24.01 -11.06
C LYS A 26 13.97 -23.25 -12.23
N LEU A 27 13.92 -23.86 -13.43
CA LEU A 27 14.24 -23.19 -14.68
C LEU A 27 13.23 -22.04 -14.90
N GLN A 28 13.74 -20.85 -15.21
CA GLN A 28 12.93 -19.67 -15.46
C GLN A 28 12.51 -19.60 -16.93
N THR A 29 11.22 -19.33 -17.17
CA THR A 29 10.72 -18.98 -18.50
C THR A 29 11.29 -17.63 -18.94
N PHE A 30 11.08 -17.26 -20.21
CA PHE A 30 11.50 -15.94 -20.72
C PHE A 30 10.88 -14.79 -19.92
N GLU A 31 9.58 -14.86 -19.61
CA GLU A 31 8.86 -13.85 -18.84
C GLU A 31 9.34 -13.79 -17.39
N GLU A 32 9.56 -14.94 -16.75
CA GLU A 32 10.11 -15.02 -15.39
C GLU A 32 11.53 -14.42 -15.32
N ARG A 33 12.36 -14.71 -16.33
CA ARG A 33 13.70 -14.13 -16.46
C ARG A 33 13.67 -12.62 -16.67
N LEU A 34 12.74 -12.14 -17.52
CA LEU A 34 12.55 -10.70 -17.76
C LEU A 34 12.12 -10.00 -16.46
N GLN A 35 11.17 -10.57 -15.73
CA GLN A 35 10.74 -10.03 -14.43
C GLN A 35 11.90 -10.03 -13.42
N LEU A 36 12.73 -11.06 -13.40
CA LEU A 36 13.90 -11.14 -12.54
C LEU A 36 14.93 -10.02 -12.85
N ASN A 37 15.13 -9.69 -14.15
CA ASN A 37 15.99 -8.57 -14.56
C ASN A 37 15.44 -7.22 -14.06
N TYR A 38 14.10 -7.01 -14.11
CA TYR A 38 13.49 -5.81 -13.52
C TYR A 38 13.65 -5.78 -12.01
N ASP A 39 13.42 -6.88 -11.33
CA ASP A 39 13.53 -6.97 -9.86
C ASP A 39 14.97 -6.75 -9.38
N LYS A 40 15.97 -7.15 -10.16
CA LYS A 40 17.39 -6.93 -9.85
C LYS A 40 17.95 -5.60 -10.35
N GLY A 41 17.17 -4.83 -11.11
CA GLY A 41 17.58 -3.52 -11.63
C GLY A 41 18.56 -3.56 -12.81
N GLU A 42 18.72 -4.71 -13.47
CA GLU A 42 19.50 -4.79 -14.72
C GLU A 42 18.76 -4.13 -15.90
N ARG A 43 17.43 -4.04 -15.79
CA ARG A 43 16.55 -3.32 -16.72
C ARG A 43 15.46 -2.62 -15.94
N TYR A 44 14.99 -1.52 -16.48
CA TYR A 44 13.89 -0.75 -15.88
C TYR A 44 12.66 -0.84 -16.79
N PHE A 45 11.53 -1.27 -16.24
CA PHE A 45 10.27 -1.33 -16.99
C PHE A 45 9.81 0.05 -17.43
N GLU A 46 10.10 1.08 -16.63
CA GLU A 46 9.79 2.48 -16.94
C GLU A 46 10.44 2.98 -18.23
N ASP A 47 11.51 2.31 -18.73
CA ASP A 47 12.21 2.62 -19.99
C ASP A 47 11.61 1.94 -21.20
N LYS A 48 10.68 1.00 -21.00
CA LYS A 48 10.05 0.25 -22.09
C LYS A 48 9.19 1.19 -22.93
N ALA A 49 9.35 1.11 -24.26
CA ALA A 49 8.46 1.82 -25.18
C ALA A 49 7.02 1.29 -25.05
N VAL A 50 6.06 2.21 -25.04
CA VAL A 50 4.63 1.91 -25.01
C VAL A 50 4.14 1.77 -26.44
N PRO A 51 3.63 0.60 -26.85
CA PRO A 51 3.06 0.43 -28.17
C PRO A 51 1.92 1.42 -28.42
N ASP A 52 1.81 1.90 -29.64
CA ASP A 52 0.74 2.80 -30.12
C ASP A 52 0.66 4.17 -29.42
N ALA A 53 1.56 4.46 -28.48
CA ALA A 53 1.62 5.77 -27.84
C ALA A 53 2.29 6.80 -28.78
N THR A 54 1.71 7.97 -28.85
CA THR A 54 2.14 9.09 -29.69
C THR A 54 2.42 10.33 -28.85
N ILE A 55 3.05 11.36 -29.46
CA ILE A 55 3.29 12.62 -28.77
C ILE A 55 1.98 13.32 -28.37
N ASP A 56 0.88 13.04 -29.06
CA ASP A 56 -0.43 13.59 -28.74
C ASP A 56 -1.02 13.04 -27.44
N ASP A 57 -0.52 11.91 -26.97
CA ASP A 57 -0.88 11.32 -25.66
C ASP A 57 -0.17 12.01 -24.49
N ILE A 58 0.86 12.83 -24.75
CA ILE A 58 1.59 13.58 -23.74
C ILE A 58 0.92 14.95 -23.52
N ASP A 59 0.75 15.33 -22.28
CA ASP A 59 0.33 16.66 -21.85
C ASP A 59 1.54 17.61 -21.87
N MET A 60 1.71 18.30 -23.01
CA MET A 60 2.83 19.21 -23.21
C MET A 60 2.75 20.46 -22.34
N ASP A 61 1.56 20.86 -21.90
CA ASP A 61 1.38 21.97 -20.97
C ASP A 61 1.91 21.56 -19.57
N PHE A 62 1.58 20.37 -19.14
CA PHE A 62 2.12 19.83 -17.88
C PHE A 62 3.65 19.58 -17.96
N VAL A 63 4.17 19.12 -19.10
CA VAL A 63 5.63 19.04 -19.29
C VAL A 63 6.26 20.42 -19.17
N LYS A 64 5.61 21.46 -19.71
CA LYS A 64 6.09 22.83 -19.62
C LYS A 64 6.10 23.32 -18.16
N GLU A 65 5.00 23.14 -17.42
CA GLU A 65 4.96 23.46 -15.99
C GLU A 65 6.09 22.80 -15.21
N TYR A 66 6.33 21.51 -15.46
CA TYR A 66 7.41 20.78 -14.82
C TYR A 66 8.79 21.31 -15.20
N THR A 67 9.04 21.60 -16.49
CA THR A 67 10.33 22.15 -16.93
C THR A 67 10.60 23.55 -16.40
N ASP A 68 9.55 24.36 -16.24
CA ASP A 68 9.64 25.66 -15.59
C ASP A 68 9.97 25.51 -14.08
N GLU A 69 9.36 24.56 -13.37
CA GLU A 69 9.64 24.29 -11.94
C GLU A 69 11.09 23.86 -11.67
N ILE A 70 11.70 23.11 -12.60
CA ILE A 70 13.08 22.63 -12.46
C ILE A 70 14.13 23.53 -13.13
N ASP A 71 13.72 24.71 -13.64
CA ASP A 71 14.62 25.68 -14.33
C ASP A 71 15.36 25.03 -15.52
N TYR A 72 14.69 24.22 -16.33
CA TYR A 72 15.35 23.44 -17.38
C TYR A 72 15.95 24.29 -18.50
N GLY A 73 15.44 25.46 -18.80
CA GLY A 73 16.02 26.44 -19.72
C GLY A 73 15.92 26.12 -21.22
N LYS A 74 15.32 24.97 -21.61
CA LYS A 74 15.02 24.58 -23.00
C LYS A 74 13.54 24.23 -23.16
N SER A 75 13.13 23.90 -24.40
CA SER A 75 11.74 23.55 -24.67
C SER A 75 11.30 22.24 -23.99
N PRO A 76 10.00 22.08 -23.67
CA PRO A 76 9.44 20.86 -23.13
C PRO A 76 9.73 19.61 -23.97
N LEU A 77 9.71 19.74 -25.30
CA LEU A 77 10.03 18.63 -26.19
C LEU A 77 11.50 18.21 -26.11
N GLU A 78 12.41 19.19 -26.00
CA GLU A 78 13.84 18.91 -25.79
C GLU A 78 14.06 18.22 -24.45
N TYR A 79 13.34 18.62 -23.40
CA TYR A 79 13.38 17.92 -22.12
C TYR A 79 13.04 16.43 -22.27
N LEU A 80 11.93 16.10 -22.93
CA LEU A 80 11.51 14.73 -23.12
C LEU A 80 12.50 13.90 -23.95
N LYS A 81 13.20 14.52 -24.93
CA LYS A 81 14.18 13.86 -25.80
C LYS A 81 15.54 13.70 -25.14
N GLU A 82 16.05 14.75 -24.52
CA GLU A 82 17.41 14.80 -23.99
C GLU A 82 17.53 14.26 -22.57
N ASN A 83 16.47 14.42 -21.77
CA ASN A 83 16.52 14.04 -20.38
C ASN A 83 16.06 12.60 -20.19
N ARG A 84 17.03 11.71 -19.90
CA ARG A 84 16.83 10.32 -19.52
C ARG A 84 16.01 9.45 -20.49
N GLY A 85 15.78 9.90 -21.72
CA GLY A 85 15.15 9.08 -22.75
C GLY A 85 13.67 8.80 -22.50
N PHE A 86 12.90 9.79 -22.06
CA PHE A 86 11.44 9.73 -22.04
C PHE A 86 10.88 9.48 -23.44
N ILE A 87 11.50 10.11 -24.43
CA ILE A 87 11.20 9.90 -25.86
C ILE A 87 12.50 9.49 -26.55
N LYS A 88 12.43 8.46 -27.41
CA LYS A 88 13.53 8.02 -28.25
C LYS A 88 13.06 8.05 -29.71
N GLU A 89 13.95 8.44 -30.59
CA GLU A 89 13.75 8.32 -32.01
C GLU A 89 14.51 7.09 -32.51
N LYS A 90 13.82 6.12 -33.08
CA LYS A 90 14.38 4.90 -33.61
C LYS A 90 13.75 4.61 -34.97
N ASP A 91 14.59 4.42 -35.99
CA ASP A 91 14.18 4.12 -37.37
C ASP A 91 13.19 5.16 -37.95
N GLY A 92 13.29 6.45 -37.51
CA GLY A 92 12.39 7.53 -37.91
C GLY A 92 11.05 7.58 -37.17
N GLU A 93 10.82 6.67 -36.22
CA GLU A 93 9.63 6.63 -35.38
C GLU A 93 9.93 7.14 -33.96
N ILE A 94 8.99 7.88 -33.39
CA ILE A 94 9.04 8.35 -32.01
C ILE A 94 8.53 7.24 -31.10
N GLN A 95 9.38 6.77 -30.20
CA GLN A 95 9.04 5.82 -29.15
C GLN A 95 8.90 6.54 -27.81
N ILE A 96 7.75 6.42 -27.18
CA ILE A 96 7.44 7.02 -25.88
C ILE A 96 7.60 5.96 -24.80
N SER A 97 8.36 6.28 -23.74
CA SER A 97 8.61 5.36 -22.64
C SER A 97 7.41 5.24 -21.71
N THR A 98 7.35 4.13 -20.96
CA THR A 98 6.37 3.93 -19.89
C THR A 98 6.41 5.06 -18.86
N ALA A 99 7.62 5.52 -18.46
CA ALA A 99 7.74 6.65 -17.55
C ALA A 99 7.11 7.93 -18.11
N ALA A 100 7.30 8.23 -19.40
CA ALA A 100 6.71 9.42 -20.02
C ALA A 100 5.18 9.40 -19.96
N ILE A 101 4.56 8.26 -20.28
CA ILE A 101 3.09 8.10 -20.19
C ILE A 101 2.61 8.22 -18.75
N LEU A 102 3.26 7.54 -17.79
CA LEU A 102 2.83 7.57 -16.39
C LEU A 102 2.97 8.94 -15.74
N LEU A 103 4.01 9.72 -16.13
CA LEU A 103 4.30 11.02 -15.52
C LEU A 103 3.60 12.17 -16.24
N PHE A 104 3.54 12.13 -17.57
CA PHE A 104 3.11 13.25 -18.41
C PHE A 104 1.96 12.91 -19.37
N GLY A 105 1.43 11.69 -19.32
CA GLY A 105 0.32 11.29 -20.18
C GLY A 105 -0.98 12.01 -19.85
N LYS A 106 -1.78 12.38 -20.85
CA LYS A 106 -3.12 12.93 -20.66
C LYS A 106 -4.06 11.90 -19.99
N ASN A 107 -3.95 10.63 -20.39
CA ASN A 107 -4.75 9.53 -19.88
C ASN A 107 -3.88 8.26 -19.76
N PRO A 108 -3.01 8.16 -18.72
CA PRO A 108 -2.10 7.02 -18.57
C PRO A 108 -2.82 5.67 -18.51
N GLN A 109 -4.04 5.64 -17.97
CA GLN A 109 -4.84 4.42 -17.79
C GLN A 109 -5.34 3.82 -19.11
N ASN A 110 -5.31 4.55 -20.23
CA ASN A 110 -5.55 3.98 -21.55
C ASN A 110 -4.49 2.92 -21.93
N PHE A 111 -3.25 3.12 -21.48
CA PHE A 111 -2.11 2.22 -21.71
C PHE A 111 -1.87 1.29 -20.52
N PHE A 112 -2.12 1.77 -19.32
CA PHE A 112 -1.89 1.06 -18.05
C PHE A 112 -3.14 1.09 -17.17
N PRO A 113 -4.20 0.34 -17.49
CA PRO A 113 -5.51 0.44 -16.81
C PRO A 113 -5.47 0.21 -15.30
N ARG A 114 -4.46 -0.49 -14.81
CA ARG A 114 -4.26 -0.77 -13.39
C ARG A 114 -3.15 0.05 -12.73
N ALA A 115 -2.55 1.02 -13.45
CA ALA A 115 -1.66 2.00 -12.86
C ALA A 115 -2.49 3.10 -12.17
N ARG A 116 -3.15 2.74 -11.06
CA ARG A 116 -4.05 3.58 -10.28
C ARG A 116 -3.98 3.23 -8.80
N ILE A 117 -4.54 4.08 -7.96
CA ILE A 117 -4.68 3.86 -6.52
C ILE A 117 -6.14 3.62 -6.20
N ARG A 118 -6.45 2.59 -5.42
CA ARG A 118 -7.79 2.29 -4.90
C ARG A 118 -7.77 2.39 -3.39
N PHE A 119 -8.61 3.23 -2.83
CA PHE A 119 -8.84 3.32 -1.39
C PHE A 119 -10.08 2.52 -1.01
N ILE A 120 -9.96 1.66 0.00
CA ILE A 120 -11.06 0.84 0.51
C ILE A 120 -11.13 1.02 2.03
N ARG A 121 -12.27 1.44 2.55
CA ARG A 121 -12.55 1.49 4.00
C ARG A 121 -13.40 0.31 4.40
N TYR A 122 -12.92 -0.45 5.35
CA TYR A 122 -13.65 -1.56 5.96
C TYR A 122 -14.15 -1.20 7.35
N GLU A 123 -15.32 -1.69 7.73
CA GLU A 123 -15.80 -1.68 9.11
C GLU A 123 -15.14 -2.82 9.88
N GLY A 124 -14.62 -2.52 11.08
CA GLY A 124 -13.91 -3.49 11.90
C GLY A 124 -12.44 -3.63 11.53
N THR A 125 -11.85 -4.77 11.87
CA THR A 125 -10.39 -5.01 11.82
C THR A 125 -9.98 -6.09 10.83
N GLU A 126 -10.91 -6.63 10.05
CA GLU A 126 -10.67 -7.70 9.09
C GLU A 126 -11.55 -7.49 7.85
N GLU A 127 -11.04 -7.87 6.69
CA GLU A 127 -11.80 -7.91 5.46
C GLU A 127 -12.77 -9.10 5.49
N LYS A 128 -14.06 -8.84 5.20
CA LYS A 128 -15.10 -9.85 5.13
C LYS A 128 -15.64 -9.98 3.72
N PHE A 129 -16.06 -11.19 3.37
CA PHE A 129 -16.48 -11.55 2.02
C PHE A 129 -17.93 -12.01 1.95
N GLY A 130 -18.48 -12.03 0.73
CA GLY A 130 -19.83 -12.54 0.46
C GLY A 130 -20.91 -11.71 1.15
N THR A 131 -21.84 -12.39 1.84
CA THR A 131 -22.98 -11.74 2.52
C THR A 131 -22.57 -10.93 3.76
N GLU A 132 -21.38 -11.11 4.27
CA GLU A 132 -20.82 -10.37 5.42
C GLU A 132 -19.93 -9.21 4.99
N MET A 133 -19.86 -8.89 3.69
CA MET A 133 -19.02 -7.80 3.18
C MET A 133 -19.20 -6.52 3.99
N ASN A 134 -18.06 -5.95 4.44
CA ASN A 134 -18.03 -4.82 5.35
C ASN A 134 -17.31 -3.59 4.76
N VAL A 135 -17.36 -3.44 3.43
CA VAL A 135 -16.82 -2.27 2.74
C VAL A 135 -17.74 -1.07 2.98
N ILE A 136 -17.18 0.02 3.53
CA ILE A 136 -17.89 1.28 3.79
C ILE A 136 -17.65 2.27 2.65
N LYS A 137 -16.42 2.30 2.11
CA LYS A 137 -16.00 3.20 1.02
C LYS A 137 -15.10 2.45 0.06
N ASP A 138 -15.22 2.81 -1.22
CA ASP A 138 -14.40 2.31 -2.32
C ASP A 138 -14.23 3.45 -3.32
N VAL A 139 -13.00 3.98 -3.43
CA VAL A 139 -12.68 5.15 -4.25
C VAL A 139 -11.45 4.85 -5.08
N ILE A 140 -11.47 5.25 -6.34
CA ILE A 140 -10.37 5.04 -7.29
C ILE A 140 -9.80 6.40 -7.68
N PHE A 141 -8.46 6.52 -7.69
CA PHE A 141 -7.72 7.68 -8.16
C PHE A 141 -6.95 7.29 -9.42
N GLU A 142 -7.21 8.01 -10.50
CA GLU A 142 -6.62 7.83 -11.84
C GLU A 142 -5.95 9.13 -12.32
N GLY A 143 -5.26 9.09 -13.45
CA GLY A 143 -4.50 10.23 -13.98
C GLY A 143 -2.99 10.00 -13.92
N THR A 144 -2.21 11.07 -13.95
CA THR A 144 -0.75 10.99 -13.79
C THR A 144 -0.38 10.53 -12.38
N LEU A 145 0.85 10.00 -12.21
CA LEU A 145 1.30 9.53 -10.89
C LEU A 145 1.24 10.66 -9.84
N LEU A 146 1.57 11.89 -10.23
CA LEU A 146 1.50 13.03 -9.34
C LEU A 146 0.08 13.33 -8.88
N ASN A 147 -0.88 13.34 -9.81
CA ASN A 147 -2.29 13.59 -9.51
C ASN A 147 -2.84 12.50 -8.57
N MET A 148 -2.58 11.23 -8.89
CA MET A 148 -3.03 10.12 -8.04
C MET A 148 -2.47 10.18 -6.62
N ILE A 149 -1.19 10.53 -6.45
CA ILE A 149 -0.57 10.70 -5.14
C ILE A 149 -1.26 11.82 -4.36
N ASN A 150 -1.41 13.01 -4.97
CA ASN A 150 -2.03 14.16 -4.33
C ASN A 150 -3.47 13.89 -3.91
N GLU A 151 -4.28 13.32 -4.80
CA GLU A 151 -5.68 13.00 -4.52
C GLU A 151 -5.82 11.92 -3.44
N ALA A 152 -5.01 10.85 -3.50
CA ALA A 152 -5.03 9.79 -2.52
C ALA A 152 -4.61 10.27 -1.13
N ILE A 153 -3.56 11.13 -1.04
CA ILE A 153 -3.13 11.73 0.23
C ILE A 153 -4.23 12.63 0.79
N ALA A 154 -4.77 13.55 -0.03
CA ALA A 154 -5.82 14.47 0.39
C ALA A 154 -7.07 13.71 0.86
N TYR A 155 -7.45 12.64 0.14
CA TYR A 155 -8.59 11.82 0.53
C TYR A 155 -8.32 11.04 1.82
N LEU A 156 -7.15 10.39 1.96
CA LEU A 156 -6.78 9.66 3.17
C LEU A 156 -6.78 10.58 4.39
N ASP A 157 -6.30 11.83 4.25
CA ASP A 157 -6.33 12.82 5.33
C ASP A 157 -7.75 13.12 5.82
N THR A 158 -8.78 13.04 4.95
CA THR A 158 -10.19 13.19 5.35
C THR A 158 -10.75 11.98 6.09
N GLN A 159 -10.12 10.81 6.00
CA GLN A 159 -10.59 9.57 6.63
C GLN A 159 -9.94 9.29 7.98
N VAL A 160 -8.80 9.93 8.27
CA VAL A 160 -8.06 9.78 9.52
C VAL A 160 -8.74 10.57 10.62
N LYS A 161 -8.94 9.93 11.77
CA LYS A 161 -9.53 10.60 12.95
C LYS A 161 -8.49 11.51 13.61
N GLU A 162 -8.97 12.65 14.09
CA GLU A 162 -8.20 13.59 14.88
C GLU A 162 -8.83 13.75 16.26
N LYS A 163 -7.98 13.88 17.28
CA LYS A 163 -8.41 14.14 18.66
C LYS A 163 -7.78 15.42 19.14
N THR A 164 -8.63 16.38 19.49
CA THR A 164 -8.20 17.63 20.11
C THR A 164 -8.38 17.57 21.61
N TYR A 165 -7.34 17.95 22.36
CA TYR A 165 -7.36 18.01 23.82
C TYR A 165 -6.54 19.21 24.32
N LEU A 166 -6.72 19.56 25.61
CA LEU A 166 -5.97 20.65 26.25
C LEU A 166 -4.60 20.09 26.71
N GLY A 167 -3.52 20.63 26.18
CA GLY A 167 -2.15 20.30 26.58
C GLY A 167 -1.83 20.81 27.99
N SER A 168 -0.73 20.31 28.56
CA SER A 168 -0.27 20.69 29.90
C SER A 168 0.14 22.16 30.02
N ASP A 169 0.43 22.81 28.90
CA ASP A 169 0.75 24.26 28.78
C ASP A 169 -0.49 25.14 28.63
N GLY A 170 -1.69 24.55 28.63
CA GLY A 170 -2.97 25.28 28.47
C GLY A 170 -3.32 25.58 27.00
N THR A 171 -2.57 25.06 26.02
CA THR A 171 -2.90 25.17 24.59
C THR A 171 -3.66 23.94 24.10
N PHE A 172 -4.51 24.13 23.08
CA PHE A 172 -5.15 22.98 22.41
C PHE A 172 -4.15 22.26 21.50
N VAL A 173 -4.05 20.95 21.67
CA VAL A 173 -3.25 20.06 20.83
C VAL A 173 -4.19 19.15 20.06
N THR A 174 -3.93 18.99 18.76
CA THR A 174 -4.68 18.05 17.90
C THR A 174 -3.73 16.97 17.42
N ASP A 175 -3.99 15.74 17.81
CA ASP A 175 -3.25 14.56 17.38
C ASP A 175 -4.06 13.79 16.35
N ALA A 176 -3.44 13.49 15.23
CA ALA A 176 -4.01 12.58 14.24
C ALA A 176 -3.75 11.12 14.63
N GLU A 177 -4.69 10.24 14.29
CA GLU A 177 -4.62 8.79 14.52
C GLU A 177 -3.34 8.15 13.97
N TYR A 178 -2.77 8.74 12.92
CA TYR A 178 -1.49 8.36 12.29
C TYR A 178 -0.70 9.61 11.94
N PRO A 179 0.62 9.64 12.10
CA PRO A 179 1.46 10.77 11.70
C PRO A 179 1.29 11.10 10.21
N LYS A 180 1.21 12.39 9.88
CA LYS A 180 0.98 12.83 8.50
C LYS A 180 2.05 12.35 7.53
N PHE A 181 3.33 12.48 7.93
CA PHE A 181 4.45 12.04 7.10
C PHE A 181 4.38 10.55 6.79
N VAL A 182 4.04 9.71 7.78
CA VAL A 182 3.94 8.25 7.60
C VAL A 182 2.89 7.90 6.54
N ARG A 183 1.71 8.52 6.60
CA ARG A 183 0.64 8.30 5.62
C ARG A 183 1.06 8.69 4.21
N GLN A 184 1.71 9.84 4.07
CA GLN A 184 2.19 10.34 2.78
C GLN A 184 3.28 9.45 2.21
N GLU A 185 4.29 9.11 3.02
CA GLU A 185 5.43 8.30 2.61
C GLU A 185 5.01 6.89 2.17
N LEU A 186 4.02 6.28 2.84
CA LEU A 186 3.48 4.97 2.43
C LEU A 186 2.90 5.01 1.02
N ILE A 187 2.12 6.05 0.67
CA ILE A 187 1.51 6.20 -0.66
C ILE A 187 2.59 6.46 -1.71
N VAL A 188 3.51 7.39 -1.42
CA VAL A 188 4.61 7.74 -2.32
C VAL A 188 5.49 6.53 -2.60
N ASN A 189 5.86 5.77 -1.56
CA ASN A 189 6.67 4.55 -1.71
C ASN A 189 5.93 3.48 -2.51
N ALA A 190 4.62 3.30 -2.30
CA ALA A 190 3.81 2.35 -3.05
C ALA A 190 3.80 2.67 -4.55
N VAL A 191 3.73 3.94 -4.94
CA VAL A 191 3.78 4.40 -6.33
C VAL A 191 5.20 4.32 -6.90
N THR A 192 6.19 4.84 -6.18
CA THR A 192 7.59 4.90 -6.63
C THR A 192 8.17 3.51 -6.88
N HIS A 193 7.86 2.54 -6.01
CA HIS A 193 8.43 1.19 -6.06
C HIS A 193 7.51 0.13 -6.67
N ARG A 194 6.34 0.52 -7.19
CA ARG A 194 5.43 -0.39 -7.90
C ARG A 194 6.13 -1.08 -9.06
N ALA A 195 5.91 -2.38 -9.21
CA ALA A 195 6.29 -3.10 -10.43
C ALA A 195 5.24 -2.85 -11.53
N TYR A 196 5.49 -1.85 -12.38
CA TYR A 196 4.56 -1.49 -13.46
C TYR A 196 4.42 -2.56 -14.54
N SER A 197 5.33 -3.55 -14.58
CA SER A 197 5.19 -4.78 -15.38
C SER A 197 4.04 -5.67 -14.96
N ILE A 198 3.54 -5.54 -13.71
CA ILE A 198 2.38 -6.26 -13.20
C ILE A 198 1.13 -5.44 -13.51
N THR A 199 0.38 -5.87 -14.54
CA THR A 199 -0.77 -5.12 -15.07
C THR A 199 -2.12 -5.59 -14.53
N GLY A 200 -2.15 -6.67 -13.74
CA GLY A 200 -3.39 -7.31 -13.29
C GLY A 200 -4.02 -6.71 -12.03
N THR A 201 -3.33 -5.84 -11.30
CA THR A 201 -3.80 -5.33 -10.01
C THR A 201 -3.38 -3.89 -9.75
N ASP A 202 -4.11 -3.21 -8.87
CA ASP A 202 -3.94 -1.81 -8.49
C ASP A 202 -3.02 -1.69 -7.26
N ILE A 203 -2.57 -0.46 -6.94
CA ILE A 203 -2.15 -0.11 -5.59
C ILE A 203 -3.43 0.00 -4.75
N GLN A 204 -3.45 -0.61 -3.56
CA GLN A 204 -4.62 -0.56 -2.67
C GLN A 204 -4.24 0.04 -1.32
N ILE A 205 -5.05 0.99 -0.87
CA ILE A 205 -5.00 1.53 0.48
C ILE A 205 -6.22 0.98 1.21
N LYS A 206 -6.02 0.01 2.09
CA LYS A 206 -7.08 -0.61 2.89
C LYS A 206 -7.03 -0.03 4.30
N MET A 207 -8.09 0.64 4.71
CA MET A 207 -8.19 1.24 6.03
C MET A 207 -9.21 0.50 6.89
N PHE A 208 -8.77 0.04 8.05
CA PHE A 208 -9.55 -0.64 9.08
C PHE A 208 -9.72 0.24 10.33
N ASP A 209 -10.39 -0.27 11.38
CA ASP A 209 -10.59 0.51 12.60
C ASP A 209 -9.33 0.63 13.46
N ASP A 210 -8.37 -0.27 13.29
CA ASP A 210 -7.14 -0.35 14.08
C ASP A 210 -5.85 -0.30 13.26
N HIS A 211 -5.91 -0.33 11.91
CA HIS A 211 -4.72 -0.30 11.06
C HIS A 211 -5.02 0.17 9.64
N ILE A 212 -3.96 0.54 8.93
CA ILE A 212 -3.95 0.79 7.48
C ILE A 212 -2.96 -0.17 6.84
N VAL A 213 -3.37 -0.77 5.71
CA VAL A 213 -2.53 -1.58 4.84
C VAL A 213 -2.38 -0.89 3.50
N VAL A 214 -1.16 -0.63 3.08
CA VAL A 214 -0.87 -0.16 1.71
C VAL A 214 -0.24 -1.31 0.95
N GLU A 215 -0.94 -1.77 -0.08
CA GLU A 215 -0.51 -2.88 -0.94
C GLU A 215 -0.03 -2.34 -2.28
N SER A 216 1.16 -2.73 -2.71
CA SER A 216 1.71 -2.37 -4.02
C SER A 216 2.13 -3.62 -4.80
N PRO A 217 1.81 -3.70 -6.12
CA PRO A 217 2.30 -4.77 -6.97
C PRO A 217 3.83 -4.78 -7.07
N GLY A 218 4.42 -5.93 -6.78
CA GLY A 218 5.87 -6.16 -6.76
C GLY A 218 6.35 -6.64 -5.40
N LYS A 219 7.51 -7.31 -5.40
CA LYS A 219 8.23 -7.66 -4.17
C LYS A 219 9.18 -6.52 -3.80
N LEU A 220 9.85 -6.63 -2.66
CA LEU A 220 10.97 -5.74 -2.36
C LEU A 220 12.03 -5.86 -3.48
N PRO A 221 12.51 -4.74 -4.03
CA PRO A 221 13.38 -4.75 -5.21
C PRO A 221 14.81 -5.15 -4.88
N GLY A 222 15.50 -5.79 -5.83
CA GLY A 222 16.91 -6.12 -5.74
C GLY A 222 17.28 -6.96 -4.53
N LEU A 223 18.20 -6.46 -3.72
CA LEU A 223 18.67 -7.09 -2.47
C LEU A 223 17.97 -6.55 -1.22
N VAL A 224 16.94 -5.72 -1.38
CA VAL A 224 16.17 -5.21 -0.24
C VAL A 224 15.37 -6.36 0.39
N ARG A 225 15.39 -6.41 1.72
CA ARG A 225 14.65 -7.35 2.56
C ARG A 225 13.98 -6.58 3.70
N ALA A 226 13.00 -7.16 4.35
CA ALA A 226 12.31 -6.52 5.48
C ALA A 226 13.25 -6.17 6.63
N ASP A 227 14.32 -6.93 6.83
CA ASP A 227 15.33 -6.73 7.87
C ASP A 227 16.37 -5.67 7.51
N ASN A 228 16.61 -5.40 6.22
CA ASN A 228 17.60 -4.42 5.79
C ASN A 228 17.00 -3.17 5.10
N ILE A 229 15.68 -3.08 4.95
CA ILE A 229 14.99 -2.00 4.24
C ILE A 229 15.31 -0.61 4.80
N ARG A 230 15.64 -0.50 6.09
CA ARG A 230 16.03 0.75 6.75
C ARG A 230 17.40 1.27 6.31
N PHE A 231 18.24 0.41 5.73
CA PHE A 231 19.64 0.70 5.43
C PHE A 231 19.97 0.51 3.95
N THR A 232 19.01 0.07 3.15
CA THR A 232 19.22 -0.26 1.74
C THR A 232 18.45 0.70 0.85
N HIS A 233 19.15 1.30 -0.11
CA HIS A 233 18.58 2.22 -1.07
C HIS A 233 18.57 1.55 -2.43
N PHE A 234 17.39 1.31 -2.95
CA PHE A 234 17.21 0.77 -4.28
C PHE A 234 15.92 1.34 -4.89
N SER A 235 16.04 1.92 -6.08
CA SER A 235 14.86 2.37 -6.82
C SER A 235 14.56 1.43 -7.97
N ARG A 236 13.35 0.88 -8.01
CA ARG A 236 12.85 0.09 -9.13
C ARG A 236 12.56 0.97 -10.34
N ASN A 237 12.14 2.21 -10.12
CA ASN A 237 11.75 3.17 -11.12
C ASN A 237 12.50 4.50 -10.87
N PRO A 238 13.79 4.59 -11.23
CA PRO A 238 14.63 5.75 -10.90
C PRO A 238 14.15 7.07 -11.55
N LYS A 239 13.54 7.03 -12.74
CA LYS A 239 12.99 8.24 -13.39
C LYS A 239 11.76 8.76 -12.68
N ILE A 240 10.87 7.84 -12.26
CA ILE A 240 9.70 8.18 -11.45
C ILE A 240 10.15 8.75 -10.09
N ALA A 241 11.14 8.12 -9.45
CA ALA A 241 11.67 8.59 -8.17
C ALA A 241 12.27 10.00 -8.28
N GLU A 242 13.03 10.26 -9.35
CA GLU A 242 13.62 11.58 -9.58
C GLU A 242 12.57 12.66 -9.86
N PHE A 243 11.56 12.34 -10.68
CA PHE A 243 10.45 13.24 -10.90
C PHE A 243 9.75 13.62 -9.59
N LEU A 244 9.41 12.63 -8.75
CA LEU A 244 8.74 12.86 -7.47
C LEU A 244 9.64 13.59 -6.45
N LYS A 245 10.97 13.47 -6.57
CA LYS A 245 11.93 14.25 -5.78
C LYS A 245 11.80 15.76 -6.06
N ASN A 246 11.65 16.16 -7.31
CA ASN A 246 11.49 17.57 -7.68
C ASN A 246 10.23 18.18 -7.06
N TYR A 247 9.18 17.39 -6.89
CA TYR A 247 7.98 17.77 -6.11
C TYR A 247 8.13 17.57 -4.59
N LYS A 248 9.34 17.29 -4.09
CA LYS A 248 9.66 17.12 -2.66
C LYS A 248 8.97 15.93 -1.98
N PHE A 249 8.40 15.00 -2.76
CA PHE A 249 7.82 13.77 -2.23
C PHE A 249 8.89 12.73 -1.85
N VAL A 250 9.99 12.67 -2.58
CA VAL A 250 11.08 11.72 -2.36
C VAL A 250 12.34 12.48 -1.96
N LYS A 251 13.05 11.98 -0.94
CA LYS A 251 14.40 12.45 -0.58
C LYS A 251 15.41 11.35 -0.92
N GLU A 252 16.53 11.73 -1.54
CA GLU A 252 17.56 10.77 -1.98
C GLU A 252 18.30 10.05 -0.84
N PHE A 253 18.14 10.52 0.40
CA PHE A 253 18.92 10.00 1.53
C PHE A 253 18.46 8.64 2.05
N GLY A 254 17.42 8.03 1.46
CA GLY A 254 16.88 6.73 1.90
C GLY A 254 16.39 6.70 3.34
N GLU A 255 16.08 7.85 3.90
CA GLU A 255 15.67 8.00 5.30
C GLU A 255 14.16 7.79 5.50
N GLY A 256 13.38 7.60 4.42
CA GLY A 256 11.93 7.54 4.47
C GLY A 256 11.42 6.49 5.46
N VAL A 257 11.91 5.26 5.37
CA VAL A 257 11.52 4.18 6.28
C VAL A 257 11.97 4.44 7.71
N ASN A 258 13.21 4.89 7.92
CA ASN A 258 13.72 5.24 9.24
C ASN A 258 12.90 6.35 9.89
N ARG A 259 12.58 7.39 9.11
CA ARG A 259 11.78 8.50 9.60
C ARG A 259 10.35 8.06 9.93
N MET A 260 9.71 7.21 9.10
CA MET A 260 8.39 6.65 9.41
C MET A 260 8.42 5.92 10.75
N CYS A 261 9.39 5.03 10.98
CA CYS A 261 9.53 4.31 12.24
C CYS A 261 9.73 5.25 13.43
N ASN A 262 10.60 6.26 13.30
CA ASN A 262 10.85 7.24 14.35
C ASN A 262 9.59 8.07 14.67
N GLU A 263 8.83 8.51 13.66
CA GLU A 263 7.58 9.26 13.89
C GLU A 263 6.49 8.39 14.54
N LEU A 264 6.40 7.10 14.20
CA LEU A 264 5.49 6.16 14.87
C LEU A 264 5.89 5.96 16.35
N GLU A 265 7.18 5.76 16.62
CA GLU A 265 7.71 5.61 17.98
C GLU A 265 7.44 6.87 18.85
N GLN A 266 7.67 8.06 18.31
CA GLN A 266 7.44 9.33 19.00
C GLN A 266 5.99 9.51 19.49
N VAL A 267 5.02 8.99 18.74
CA VAL A 267 3.61 9.04 19.12
C VAL A 267 3.13 7.76 19.83
N GLY A 268 4.05 6.84 20.17
CA GLY A 268 3.77 5.61 20.91
C GLY A 268 2.98 4.56 20.12
N LEU A 269 3.03 4.61 18.79
CA LEU A 269 2.44 3.61 17.93
C LEU A 269 3.41 2.46 17.64
N LYS A 270 2.86 1.31 17.22
CA LYS A 270 3.67 0.17 16.79
C LYS A 270 4.47 0.51 15.53
N ASP A 271 5.63 -0.10 15.44
CA ASP A 271 6.50 0.02 14.27
C ASP A 271 5.82 -0.46 12.98
N LEU A 272 6.25 0.09 11.86
CA LEU A 272 5.82 -0.30 10.52
C LEU A 272 6.21 -1.74 10.23
N VAL A 273 5.27 -2.52 9.70
CA VAL A 273 5.48 -3.93 9.35
C VAL A 273 5.36 -4.12 7.84
N TYR A 274 6.33 -4.82 7.25
CA TYR A 274 6.29 -5.22 5.86
C TYR A 274 6.00 -6.70 5.70
N HIS A 275 5.05 -7.04 4.84
CA HIS A 275 4.75 -8.40 4.42
C HIS A 275 4.93 -8.51 2.90
N THR A 276 5.59 -9.58 2.47
CA THR A 276 5.67 -9.91 1.03
C THR A 276 4.83 -11.14 0.78
N ASN A 277 3.80 -11.01 -0.04
CA ASN A 277 2.90 -12.10 -0.41
C ASN A 277 2.90 -12.24 -1.94
N ALA A 278 3.30 -13.42 -2.44
CA ALA A 278 3.37 -13.75 -3.85
C ALA A 278 4.04 -12.63 -4.69
N PHE A 279 3.25 -11.73 -5.25
CA PHE A 279 3.67 -10.58 -6.08
C PHE A 279 3.26 -9.22 -5.50
N MET A 280 2.81 -9.17 -4.23
CA MET A 280 2.39 -7.94 -3.55
C MET A 280 3.31 -7.65 -2.37
N LEU A 281 3.66 -6.39 -2.21
CA LEU A 281 4.26 -5.84 -1.00
C LEU A 281 3.18 -5.13 -0.20
N GLN A 282 3.05 -5.49 1.07
CA GLN A 282 2.13 -4.87 2.02
C GLN A 282 2.95 -4.10 3.06
N ALA A 283 2.61 -2.84 3.29
CA ALA A 283 3.10 -2.03 4.40
C ALA A 283 1.93 -1.77 5.35
N VAL A 284 2.09 -2.13 6.64
CA VAL A 284 1.03 -2.06 7.65
C VAL A 284 1.44 -1.12 8.77
N ILE A 285 0.58 -0.15 9.06
CA ILE A 285 0.69 0.72 10.24
C ILE A 285 -0.52 0.54 11.14
N TYR A 286 -0.29 0.57 12.44
CA TYR A 286 -1.33 0.37 13.46
C TYR A 286 -1.59 1.66 14.22
N ASN A 287 -2.86 1.90 14.61
CA ASN A 287 -3.21 2.98 15.52
C ASN A 287 -3.24 2.52 16.99
N SER A 288 -3.60 3.41 17.91
CA SER A 288 -3.68 3.12 19.34
C SER A 288 -4.81 2.15 19.74
N ASN A 289 -5.69 1.79 18.80
CA ASN A 289 -6.79 0.85 19.04
C ASN A 289 -6.36 -0.62 18.86
N VAL A 290 -5.19 -0.86 18.28
CA VAL A 290 -4.65 -2.23 18.17
C VAL A 290 -4.48 -2.81 19.59
N GLY A 291 -5.10 -3.89 19.88
CA GLY A 291 -5.08 -4.50 21.22
C GLY A 291 -6.35 -4.22 22.04
N LYS A 292 -6.99 -3.05 21.95
CA LYS A 292 -8.31 -2.81 22.53
C LYS A 292 -9.34 -3.72 21.86
N THR A 293 -9.34 -3.77 20.54
CA THR A 293 -10.21 -4.62 19.73
C THR A 293 -9.97 -6.12 20.01
N ILE A 294 -8.72 -6.55 20.30
CA ILE A 294 -8.42 -7.92 20.69
C ILE A 294 -9.03 -8.23 22.06
N VAL A 295 -8.90 -7.32 23.03
CA VAL A 295 -9.48 -7.47 24.36
C VAL A 295 -11.00 -7.52 24.28
N GLU A 296 -11.61 -6.63 23.51
CA GLU A 296 -13.06 -6.59 23.29
C GLU A 296 -13.58 -7.85 22.58
N LYS A 297 -12.91 -8.31 21.51
CA LYS A 297 -13.25 -9.57 20.84
C LYS A 297 -13.10 -10.78 21.77
N THR A 298 -12.04 -10.81 22.60
CA THR A 298 -11.84 -11.90 23.57
C THR A 298 -12.89 -11.84 24.67
N ALA A 299 -13.20 -10.66 25.20
CA ALA A 299 -14.26 -10.48 26.20
C ALA A 299 -15.62 -10.87 25.63
N TYR A 300 -15.97 -10.43 24.41
CA TYR A 300 -17.22 -10.81 23.74
C TYR A 300 -17.30 -12.32 23.48
N SER A 301 -16.21 -12.95 23.06
CA SER A 301 -16.15 -14.41 22.87
C SER A 301 -16.32 -15.17 24.18
N LEU A 302 -15.72 -14.70 25.27
CA LEU A 302 -15.88 -15.28 26.61
C LEU A 302 -17.30 -15.10 27.13
N ILE A 303 -17.91 -13.93 26.94
CA ILE A 303 -19.32 -13.68 27.28
C ILE A 303 -20.24 -14.61 26.49
N LYS A 304 -20.01 -14.76 25.17
CA LYS A 304 -20.80 -15.65 24.31
C LYS A 304 -20.66 -17.11 24.72
N LEU A 305 -19.46 -17.54 25.11
CA LEU A 305 -19.21 -18.88 25.64
C LEU A 305 -19.91 -19.10 27.01
N ALA A 306 -19.83 -18.10 27.90
CA ALA A 306 -20.51 -18.16 29.20
C ALA A 306 -22.04 -18.22 29.06
N VAL A 307 -22.60 -17.46 28.13
CA VAL A 307 -24.04 -17.51 27.81
C VAL A 307 -24.44 -18.87 27.23
N ALA A 308 -23.62 -19.45 26.33
CA ALA A 308 -23.86 -20.77 25.76
C ALA A 308 -23.81 -21.89 26.84
N VAL A 309 -22.81 -21.83 27.75
CA VAL A 309 -22.66 -22.77 28.87
C VAL A 309 -23.85 -22.64 29.83
N ASN A 310 -24.27 -21.42 30.20
CA ASN A 310 -25.45 -21.22 31.05
C ASN A 310 -26.73 -21.74 30.39
N LYS A 311 -26.88 -21.54 29.07
CA LYS A 311 -28.05 -22.06 28.34
C LYS A 311 -28.06 -23.59 28.33
N SER A 312 -26.92 -24.24 28.15
CA SER A 312 -26.82 -25.72 28.24
C SER A 312 -27.07 -26.26 29.64
N LEU A 313 -26.65 -25.54 30.69
CA LEU A 313 -26.94 -25.92 32.08
C LEU A 313 -28.42 -25.78 32.43
N ILE A 314 -29.11 -24.74 31.87
CA ILE A 314 -30.55 -24.55 32.06
C ILE A 314 -31.34 -25.66 31.33
N ASP A 315 -30.89 -26.04 30.13
CA ASP A 315 -31.54 -27.15 29.37
C ASP A 315 -31.28 -28.51 30.01
N TYR A 316 -30.19 -28.72 30.77
CA TYR A 316 -29.88 -29.93 31.51
C TYR A 316 -30.68 -30.03 32.83
N GLN A 317 -31.19 -28.92 33.37
CA GLN A 317 -31.95 -28.86 34.64
C GLN A 317 -33.47 -28.86 34.42
N LYS A 318 -33.96 -29.03 33.21
CA LYS A 318 -35.40 -29.23 32.99
C LYS A 318 -35.81 -30.63 33.38
N PRO A 319 -36.53 -30.84 34.54
CA PRO A 319 -37.14 -32.14 34.81
C PRO A 319 -38.25 -32.37 33.82
N ALA A 320 -38.35 -33.61 33.33
CA ALA A 320 -39.49 -34.08 32.56
C ALA A 320 -40.69 -34.21 33.49
N ILE A 321 -41.38 -33.14 33.82
CA ILE A 321 -42.71 -33.12 34.40
C ILE A 321 -43.40 -31.80 34.10
N GLY A 322 -44.66 -31.85 33.69
CA GLY A 322 -45.45 -30.76 33.24
C GLY A 322 -45.89 -29.78 34.33
N GLU A 323 -46.36 -28.62 33.83
CA GLU A 323 -47.14 -27.59 34.54
C GLU A 323 -46.45 -26.84 35.65
N GLU A 324 -45.92 -25.63 35.29
CA GLU A 324 -46.24 -24.40 35.99
C GLU A 324 -45.70 -23.17 35.21
N LYS A 325 -46.60 -22.51 34.51
CA LYS A 325 -46.40 -21.17 33.97
C LYS A 325 -46.69 -20.18 35.08
N SER A 326 -45.67 -19.53 35.68
CA SER A 326 -45.84 -18.19 36.30
C SER A 326 -44.62 -17.55 36.94
N ALA A 327 -43.40 -18.11 36.79
CA ALA A 327 -42.23 -17.51 37.49
C ALA A 327 -41.07 -17.10 36.61
N ILE A 328 -41.25 -16.98 35.29
CA ILE A 328 -40.13 -16.73 34.35
C ILE A 328 -40.06 -15.29 33.83
N ASP A 329 -41.15 -14.50 33.94
CA ASP A 329 -41.18 -13.14 33.41
C ASP A 329 -40.38 -12.11 34.26
N ASP A 330 -40.13 -12.34 35.55
CA ASP A 330 -39.44 -11.40 36.41
C ASP A 330 -37.89 -11.47 36.31
N LYS A 331 -37.33 -12.52 35.74
CA LYS A 331 -35.86 -12.63 35.57
C LYS A 331 -35.33 -12.10 34.25
N LYS A 332 -36.17 -11.92 33.23
CA LYS A 332 -35.78 -11.32 31.96
C LYS A 332 -35.52 -9.82 32.07
N SER A 333 -36.23 -9.14 32.94
CA SER A 333 -36.08 -7.71 33.21
C SER A 333 -34.78 -7.31 33.92
N ALA A 334 -34.12 -8.27 34.59
CA ALA A 334 -32.88 -8.01 35.30
C ALA A 334 -31.62 -8.11 34.46
N VAL A 335 -31.66 -8.90 33.37
CA VAL A 335 -30.49 -9.06 32.48
C VAL A 335 -30.37 -7.91 31.49
N ASP A 336 -31.50 -7.32 31.04
CA ASP A 336 -31.50 -6.17 30.13
C ASP A 336 -31.07 -4.86 30.83
N LYS A 337 -30.99 -4.84 32.18
CA LYS A 337 -30.54 -3.64 32.94
C LYS A 337 -29.04 -3.55 33.13
N TYR A 338 -28.27 -4.60 32.82
CA TYR A 338 -26.80 -4.60 33.00
C TYR A 338 -26.02 -4.45 31.69
N VAL A 339 -26.69 -4.24 30.55
CA VAL A 339 -26.05 -4.05 29.24
C VAL A 339 -25.89 -2.57 28.86
N PHE A 340 -26.39 -1.64 29.72
CA PHE A 340 -26.37 -0.19 29.45
C PHE A 340 -25.75 0.64 30.59
N ILE A 341 -24.59 0.28 31.11
CA ILE A 341 -23.76 1.23 31.87
C ILE A 341 -22.28 0.96 31.60
N GLU A 342 -21.65 1.97 30.98
CA GLU A 342 -20.25 2.27 30.66
C GLU A 342 -19.68 1.69 29.36
#